data_33a929a27a7af3b7a6290320bdd8fd3c
#
_entry.id   33a929a27a7af3b7a6290320bdd8fd3c
#
_cell.length_a   1.000
_cell.length_b   1.000
_cell.length_c   1.000
_cell.angle_alpha   90.00
_cell.angle_beta   90.00
_cell.angle_gamma   90.00
#
_symmetry.space_group_name_H-M   'P 1'
#
loop_
_entity.id
_entity.type
_entity.pdbx_description
1 polymer ?
#
loop_
_entity_poly.entity_id
_entity_poly.type
_entity_poly.pdbx_seq_one_letter_code
_entity_poly.pdbx_strand_id
1 'polypeptide(L)'
;MLTFKQCNYLISIVEEGSFIAASEKLFIAQSALSRQIKNLEDELGFCIFDRSEKRIKLTSAGLALYKSLKNHLDNLSNSIELAKRISQGEDRTVKVSHSSSIIFDKRKLQILDELCEQYKINIEINTISSEAQIEAILSGDIDIGFIRPPVHHTLDKINSISLYKAPLQVAVSASDQNFNDKTSVYIRDLKDLRFVSTPHSERGGLSYLASNLCLSNGFFQKKSRISSRKVSQLDLVANGFGICIVPEEFSTILPDKVKLLSISDENNQSEVKLIWKKVNDSVIENCAKTIQDFYKLDF
;
A
#
# COMPACT_ATOMS: atom_id res chain seq x y z
N MET A 1 12.74 -32.01 9.77
CA MET A 1 11.67 -31.23 9.12
C MET A 1 11.14 -30.17 10.08
N LEU A 2 11.17 -28.89 9.71
CA LEU A 2 10.74 -27.77 10.57
C LEU A 2 9.34 -27.99 11.11
N THR A 3 9.15 -27.94 12.42
CA THR A 3 7.85 -28.12 13.08
C THR A 3 7.21 -26.78 13.43
N PHE A 4 5.88 -26.74 13.49
CA PHE A 4 5.13 -25.57 13.90
C PHE A 4 5.53 -25.04 15.29
N LYS A 5 5.88 -25.97 16.18
CA LYS A 5 6.37 -25.66 17.52
C LYS A 5 7.72 -24.92 17.50
N GLN A 6 8.64 -25.34 16.63
CA GLN A 6 9.93 -24.68 16.43
C GLN A 6 9.79 -23.30 15.79
N CYS A 7 8.82 -23.12 14.85
CA CYS A 7 8.49 -21.81 14.30
C CYS A 7 8.04 -20.84 15.41
N ASN A 8 7.12 -21.28 16.26
CA ASN A 8 6.65 -20.49 17.40
C ASN A 8 7.78 -20.13 18.38
N TYR A 9 8.71 -21.05 18.63
CA TYR A 9 9.85 -20.83 19.49
C TYR A 9 10.75 -19.72 18.93
N LEU A 10 11.10 -19.81 17.63
CA LEU A 10 11.90 -18.78 16.97
C LEU A 10 11.24 -17.40 17.04
N ILE A 11 9.96 -17.32 16.70
CA ILE A 11 9.21 -16.05 16.71
C ILE A 11 9.17 -15.46 18.11
N SER A 12 8.81 -16.27 19.12
CA SER A 12 8.74 -15.81 20.50
C SER A 12 10.09 -15.27 21.00
N ILE A 13 11.20 -15.93 20.66
CA ILE A 13 12.53 -15.47 21.06
C ILE A 13 12.87 -14.10 20.45
N VAL A 14 12.53 -13.91 19.18
CA VAL A 14 12.78 -12.64 18.48
C VAL A 14 11.90 -11.50 19.01
N GLU A 15 10.63 -11.77 19.24
CA GLU A 15 9.68 -10.78 19.74
C GLU A 15 9.95 -10.36 21.18
N GLU A 16 10.30 -11.32 22.07
CA GLU A 16 10.66 -11.03 23.46
C GLU A 16 12.09 -10.50 23.61
N GLY A 17 12.93 -10.61 22.58
CA GLY A 17 14.33 -10.18 22.62
C GLY A 17 15.20 -10.95 23.63
N SER A 18 14.71 -12.07 24.20
CA SER A 18 15.40 -12.85 25.24
C SER A 18 14.92 -14.30 25.25
N PHE A 19 15.88 -15.25 25.33
CA PHE A 19 15.55 -16.67 25.55
C PHE A 19 14.84 -16.91 26.89
N ILE A 20 15.17 -16.12 27.92
CA ILE A 20 14.56 -16.23 29.24
C ILE A 20 13.10 -15.77 29.15
N ALA A 21 12.85 -14.56 28.66
CA ALA A 21 11.49 -14.03 28.52
C ALA A 21 10.62 -14.90 27.62
N ALA A 22 11.16 -15.36 26.49
CA ALA A 22 10.44 -16.29 25.60
C ALA A 22 10.11 -17.63 26.28
N SER A 23 11.01 -18.17 27.10
CA SER A 23 10.78 -19.41 27.84
C SER A 23 9.68 -19.26 28.88
N GLU A 24 9.61 -18.12 29.57
CA GLU A 24 8.55 -17.78 30.52
C GLU A 24 7.21 -17.67 29.79
N LYS A 25 7.15 -16.92 28.69
CA LYS A 25 5.93 -16.76 27.84
C LYS A 25 5.43 -18.10 27.30
N LEU A 26 6.35 -19.00 26.95
CA LEU A 26 6.03 -20.33 26.38
C LEU A 26 5.82 -21.40 27.44
N PHE A 27 5.99 -21.08 28.72
CA PHE A 27 5.88 -22.02 29.86
C PHE A 27 6.78 -23.27 29.72
N ILE A 28 8.05 -23.07 29.30
CA ILE A 28 9.06 -24.13 29.17
C ILE A 28 10.37 -23.73 29.79
N ALA A 29 11.23 -24.72 30.12
CA ALA A 29 12.56 -24.45 30.61
C ALA A 29 13.44 -23.78 29.51
N GLN A 30 14.19 -22.74 29.89
CA GLN A 30 15.08 -22.02 28.96
C GLN A 30 16.10 -22.96 28.30
N SER A 31 16.64 -23.95 29.05
CA SER A 31 17.55 -24.96 28.48
C SER A 31 16.89 -25.84 27.40
N ALA A 32 15.59 -26.16 27.57
CA ALA A 32 14.84 -26.91 26.57
C ALA A 32 14.61 -26.05 25.31
N LEU A 33 14.24 -24.76 25.48
CA LEU A 33 14.07 -23.82 24.37
C LEU A 33 15.37 -23.66 23.58
N SER A 34 16.52 -23.42 24.26
CA SER A 34 17.84 -23.30 23.62
C SER A 34 18.22 -24.57 22.85
N ARG A 35 17.94 -25.75 23.41
CA ARG A 35 18.21 -27.00 22.72
C ARG A 35 17.35 -27.18 21.47
N GLN A 36 16.07 -26.78 21.51
CA GLN A 36 15.19 -26.86 20.35
C GLN A 36 15.64 -25.93 19.21
N ILE A 37 16.11 -24.74 19.53
CA ILE A 37 16.68 -23.81 18.53
C ILE A 37 17.98 -24.37 17.96
N LYS A 38 18.86 -24.93 18.81
CA LYS A 38 20.09 -25.55 18.32
C LYS A 38 19.80 -26.71 17.37
N ASN A 39 18.88 -27.60 17.73
CA ASN A 39 18.47 -28.69 16.86
C ASN A 39 17.91 -28.17 15.53
N LEU A 40 17.16 -27.08 15.55
CA LEU A 40 16.65 -26.43 14.34
C LEU A 40 17.78 -25.87 13.47
N GLU A 41 18.76 -25.17 14.05
CA GLU A 41 19.95 -24.66 13.35
C GLU A 41 20.75 -25.81 12.71
N ASP A 42 20.96 -26.91 13.46
CA ASP A 42 21.66 -28.11 13.00
C ASP A 42 20.90 -28.78 11.82
N GLU A 43 19.56 -28.84 11.87
CA GLU A 43 18.72 -29.39 10.80
C GLU A 43 18.71 -28.50 9.54
N LEU A 44 18.71 -27.18 9.72
CA LEU A 44 18.72 -26.21 8.63
C LEU A 44 20.09 -26.02 8.00
N GLY A 45 21.17 -26.37 8.70
CA GLY A 45 22.55 -26.21 8.24
C GLY A 45 23.08 -24.77 8.31
N PHE A 46 22.39 -23.88 9.02
CA PHE A 46 22.84 -22.50 9.27
C PHE A 46 22.39 -21.98 10.63
N CYS A 47 23.15 -21.02 11.18
CA CYS A 47 22.82 -20.36 12.44
C CYS A 47 21.72 -19.31 12.22
N ILE A 48 20.69 -19.33 13.07
CA ILE A 48 19.61 -18.35 13.09
C ILE A 48 20.03 -17.13 13.92
N PHE A 49 20.70 -17.38 15.07
CA PHE A 49 21.16 -16.36 15.99
C PHE A 49 22.68 -16.19 15.94
N ASP A 50 23.12 -14.93 15.99
CA ASP A 50 24.52 -14.58 16.17
C ASP A 50 24.90 -14.76 17.65
N ARG A 51 25.86 -15.65 17.93
CA ARG A 51 26.33 -15.96 19.29
C ARG A 51 27.53 -15.12 19.74
N SER A 52 28.01 -14.22 18.89
CA SER A 52 29.18 -13.37 19.19
C SER A 52 28.85 -12.23 20.15
N GLU A 53 27.59 -11.88 20.31
CA GLU A 53 27.12 -10.77 21.14
C GLU A 53 26.34 -11.27 22.38
N LYS A 54 26.38 -10.48 23.47
CA LYS A 54 25.59 -10.78 24.70
C LYS A 54 24.07 -10.57 24.50
N ARG A 55 23.65 -9.87 23.44
CA ARG A 55 22.25 -9.64 23.10
C ARG A 55 21.82 -10.56 21.94
N ILE A 56 20.56 -10.93 21.93
CA ILE A 56 19.97 -11.69 20.83
C ILE A 56 20.02 -10.84 19.56
N LYS A 57 20.70 -11.37 18.55
CA LYS A 57 20.79 -10.78 17.22
C LYS A 57 20.61 -11.89 16.19
N LEU A 58 19.76 -11.62 15.20
CA LEU A 58 19.57 -12.55 14.08
C LEU A 58 20.74 -12.43 13.10
N THR A 59 21.16 -13.55 12.54
CA THR A 59 21.96 -13.57 11.31
C THR A 59 21.11 -13.07 10.14
N SER A 60 21.72 -12.77 8.99
CA SER A 60 20.97 -12.40 7.77
C SER A 60 20.02 -13.53 7.33
N ALA A 61 20.47 -14.79 7.44
CA ALA A 61 19.64 -15.96 7.15
C ALA A 61 18.49 -16.12 8.17
N GLY A 62 18.80 -15.92 9.48
CA GLY A 62 17.81 -15.93 10.55
C GLY A 62 16.75 -14.86 10.39
N LEU A 63 17.13 -13.64 9.98
CA LEU A 63 16.18 -12.56 9.71
C LEU A 63 15.26 -12.87 8.54
N ALA A 64 15.79 -13.42 7.46
CA ALA A 64 15.01 -13.84 6.30
C ALA A 64 14.00 -14.94 6.68
N LEU A 65 14.46 -15.96 7.45
CA LEU A 65 13.61 -17.03 7.94
C LEU A 65 12.51 -16.50 8.87
N TYR A 66 12.85 -15.65 9.85
CA TYR A 66 11.90 -15.06 10.79
C TYR A 66 10.78 -14.28 10.06
N LYS A 67 11.14 -13.39 9.12
CA LYS A 67 10.16 -12.63 8.34
C LYS A 67 9.22 -13.55 7.56
N SER A 68 9.77 -14.56 6.92
CA SER A 68 8.97 -15.52 6.14
C SER A 68 8.02 -16.33 7.03
N LEU A 69 8.51 -16.84 8.15
CA LEU A 69 7.71 -17.63 9.09
C LEU A 69 6.60 -16.79 9.73
N LYS A 70 6.90 -15.56 10.14
CA LYS A 70 5.90 -14.67 10.71
C LYS A 70 4.75 -14.46 9.73
N ASN A 71 5.04 -14.11 8.49
CA ASN A 71 4.02 -13.94 7.44
C ASN A 71 3.19 -15.22 7.21
N HIS A 72 3.81 -16.41 7.25
CA HIS A 72 3.07 -17.67 7.07
C HIS A 72 2.16 -17.98 8.25
N LEU A 73 2.58 -17.70 9.47
CA LEU A 73 1.76 -17.92 10.66
C LEU A 73 0.59 -16.93 10.75
N ASP A 74 0.81 -15.67 10.40
CA ASP A 74 -0.25 -14.66 10.33
C ASP A 74 -1.30 -15.07 9.27
N ASN A 75 -0.86 -15.52 8.09
CA ASN A 75 -1.76 -16.06 7.05
C ASN A 75 -2.55 -17.29 7.51
N LEU A 76 -1.93 -18.20 8.25
CA LEU A 76 -2.64 -19.36 8.81
C LEU A 76 -3.69 -18.94 9.85
N SER A 77 -3.34 -18.01 10.73
CA SER A 77 -4.26 -17.44 11.73
C SER A 77 -5.46 -16.79 11.05
N ASN A 78 -5.23 -15.98 10.01
CA ASN A 78 -6.28 -15.36 9.19
C ASN A 78 -7.18 -16.42 8.52
N SER A 79 -6.59 -17.49 8.01
CA SER A 79 -7.35 -18.60 7.38
C SER A 79 -8.23 -19.35 8.38
N ILE A 80 -7.74 -19.57 9.60
CA ILE A 80 -8.52 -20.21 10.68
C ILE A 80 -9.67 -19.27 11.10
N GLU A 81 -9.42 -17.98 11.24
CA GLU A 81 -10.44 -17.00 11.59
C GLU A 81 -11.54 -16.92 10.53
N LEU A 82 -11.16 -16.91 9.25
CA LEU A 82 -12.10 -16.96 8.13
C LEU A 82 -12.96 -18.24 8.20
N ALA A 83 -12.34 -19.40 8.42
CA ALA A 83 -13.08 -20.67 8.54
C ALA A 83 -14.07 -20.65 9.71
N LYS A 84 -13.70 -20.06 10.84
CA LYS A 84 -14.60 -19.89 11.99
C LYS A 84 -15.81 -19.02 11.65
N ARG A 85 -15.60 -17.85 11.01
CA ARG A 85 -16.68 -16.97 10.58
C ARG A 85 -17.64 -17.65 9.62
N ILE A 86 -17.13 -18.34 8.62
CA ILE A 86 -17.94 -19.13 7.69
C ILE A 86 -18.77 -20.21 8.45
N SER A 87 -18.17 -20.88 9.45
CA SER A 87 -18.88 -21.90 10.23
C SER A 87 -19.99 -21.31 11.11
N GLN A 88 -19.91 -20.01 11.44
CA GLN A 88 -20.91 -19.26 12.21
C GLN A 88 -21.99 -18.61 11.32
N GLY A 89 -21.90 -18.81 10.00
CA GLY A 89 -22.84 -18.21 9.05
C GLY A 89 -22.63 -16.70 8.84
N GLU A 90 -21.46 -16.17 9.22
CA GLU A 90 -21.10 -14.78 8.93
C GLU A 90 -20.69 -14.64 7.47
N ASP A 91 -21.09 -13.54 6.84
CA ASP A 91 -20.64 -13.19 5.48
C ASP A 91 -19.12 -12.94 5.49
N ARG A 92 -18.46 -13.43 4.45
CA ARG A 92 -17.02 -13.23 4.26
C ARG A 92 -16.72 -11.73 4.13
N THR A 93 -15.71 -11.24 4.86
CA THR A 93 -15.20 -9.89 4.68
C THR A 93 -14.03 -9.88 3.68
N VAL A 94 -14.15 -9.08 2.62
CA VAL A 94 -13.09 -8.81 1.64
C VAL A 94 -12.43 -7.47 2.00
N LYS A 95 -11.12 -7.50 2.25
CA LYS A 95 -10.34 -6.32 2.60
C LYS A 95 -9.82 -5.64 1.36
N VAL A 96 -10.33 -4.46 1.07
CA VAL A 96 -9.95 -3.63 -0.07
C VAL A 96 -9.08 -2.46 0.40
N SER A 97 -8.00 -2.18 -0.30
CA SER A 97 -7.19 -1.00 -0.01
C SER A 97 -6.98 -0.13 -1.24
N HIS A 98 -6.82 1.16 -1.02
CA HIS A 98 -6.46 2.10 -2.07
C HIS A 98 -5.38 3.08 -1.62
N SER A 99 -4.62 3.62 -2.57
CA SER A 99 -3.69 4.70 -2.23
C SER A 99 -4.45 6.02 -2.04
N SER A 100 -3.93 6.90 -1.19
CA SER A 100 -4.54 8.23 -0.94
C SER A 100 -4.61 9.14 -2.17
N SER A 101 -4.01 8.73 -3.28
CA SER A 101 -4.09 9.41 -4.59
C SER A 101 -5.22 8.89 -5.48
N ILE A 102 -6.02 7.94 -5.00
CA ILE A 102 -7.17 7.37 -5.71
C ILE A 102 -8.42 7.75 -4.92
N ILE A 103 -9.32 8.49 -5.54
CA ILE A 103 -10.56 8.92 -4.90
C ILE A 103 -11.62 7.84 -5.09
N PHE A 104 -12.23 7.42 -3.99
CA PHE A 104 -13.39 6.54 -4.02
C PHE A 104 -14.65 7.40 -4.17
N ASP A 105 -14.94 7.73 -5.42
CA ASP A 105 -16.14 8.45 -5.81
C ASP A 105 -17.40 7.55 -5.75
N LYS A 106 -18.57 8.15 -6.00
CA LYS A 106 -19.87 7.46 -5.97
C LYS A 106 -19.86 6.19 -6.83
N ARG A 107 -19.20 6.23 -7.98
CA ARG A 107 -19.17 5.14 -8.94
C ARG A 107 -18.36 3.95 -8.42
N LYS A 108 -17.19 4.22 -7.86
CA LYS A 108 -16.36 3.17 -7.23
C LYS A 108 -17.04 2.55 -6.01
N LEU A 109 -17.76 3.36 -5.24
CA LEU A 109 -18.54 2.84 -4.10
C LEU A 109 -19.71 1.97 -4.58
N GLN A 110 -20.38 2.36 -5.68
CA GLN A 110 -21.49 1.58 -6.23
C GLN A 110 -21.03 0.19 -6.68
N ILE A 111 -19.91 0.05 -7.39
CA ILE A 111 -19.42 -1.28 -7.78
C ILE A 111 -19.08 -2.15 -6.55
N LEU A 112 -18.56 -1.56 -5.46
CA LEU A 112 -18.29 -2.32 -4.23
C LEU A 112 -19.58 -2.79 -3.56
N ASP A 113 -20.63 -1.99 -3.58
CA ASP A 113 -21.95 -2.33 -3.07
C ASP A 113 -22.58 -3.50 -3.89
N GLU A 114 -22.51 -3.41 -5.22
CA GLU A 114 -22.94 -4.49 -6.12
C GLU A 114 -22.18 -5.81 -5.85
N LEU A 115 -20.88 -5.74 -5.55
CA LEU A 115 -20.09 -6.92 -5.16
C LEU A 115 -20.57 -7.52 -3.83
N CYS A 116 -20.93 -6.68 -2.85
CA CYS A 116 -21.46 -7.15 -1.57
C CYS A 116 -22.75 -7.94 -1.77
N GLU A 117 -23.67 -7.43 -2.57
CA GLU A 117 -24.95 -8.10 -2.87
C GLU A 117 -24.76 -9.39 -3.69
N GLN A 118 -23.95 -9.31 -4.76
CA GLN A 118 -23.78 -10.41 -5.71
C GLN A 118 -23.06 -11.63 -5.09
N TYR A 119 -22.04 -11.38 -4.28
CA TYR A 119 -21.19 -12.46 -3.70
C TYR A 119 -21.48 -12.74 -2.23
N LYS A 120 -22.43 -12.04 -1.61
CA LYS A 120 -22.77 -12.12 -0.17
C LYS A 120 -21.51 -11.96 0.68
N ILE A 121 -20.84 -10.81 0.50
CA ILE A 121 -19.62 -10.46 1.22
C ILE A 121 -19.78 -9.10 1.88
N ASN A 122 -19.00 -8.87 2.93
CA ASN A 122 -18.74 -7.54 3.47
C ASN A 122 -17.46 -6.99 2.88
N ILE A 123 -17.36 -5.68 2.68
CA ILE A 123 -16.13 -5.03 2.20
C ILE A 123 -15.64 -4.06 3.26
N GLU A 124 -14.38 -4.21 3.65
CA GLU A 124 -13.64 -3.27 4.51
C GLU A 124 -12.66 -2.47 3.64
N ILE A 125 -12.75 -1.13 3.68
CA ILE A 125 -11.90 -0.25 2.86
C ILE A 125 -10.86 0.43 3.74
N ASN A 126 -9.58 0.32 3.35
CA ASN A 126 -8.45 0.94 4.03
C ASN A 126 -7.61 1.78 3.06
N THR A 127 -6.91 2.80 3.60
CA THR A 127 -6.02 3.65 2.80
C THR A 127 -4.57 3.42 3.22
N ILE A 128 -3.80 2.79 2.32
CA ILE A 128 -2.35 2.58 2.48
C ILE A 128 -1.63 2.90 1.17
N SER A 129 -0.32 3.14 1.22
CA SER A 129 0.45 3.49 0.01
C SER A 129 0.46 2.35 -1.02
N SER A 130 0.65 2.68 -2.31
CA SER A 130 0.73 1.67 -3.37
C SER A 130 1.82 0.62 -3.12
N GLU A 131 2.97 1.02 -2.56
CA GLU A 131 4.06 0.12 -2.18
C GLU A 131 3.65 -0.82 -1.03
N ALA A 132 3.06 -0.27 0.04
CA ALA A 132 2.64 -1.06 1.19
C ALA A 132 1.51 -2.05 0.84
N GLN A 133 0.67 -1.75 -0.16
CA GLN A 133 -0.35 -2.69 -0.64
C GLN A 133 0.25 -3.96 -1.22
N ILE A 134 1.42 -3.88 -1.89
CA ILE A 134 2.09 -5.07 -2.43
C ILE A 134 2.47 -6.03 -1.30
N GLU A 135 3.08 -5.51 -0.24
CA GLU A 135 3.46 -6.32 0.94
C GLU A 135 2.21 -6.88 1.64
N ALA A 136 1.17 -6.06 1.82
CA ALA A 136 -0.08 -6.45 2.48
C ALA A 136 -0.85 -7.53 1.70
N ILE A 137 -0.83 -7.52 0.36
CA ILE A 137 -1.39 -8.58 -0.47
C ILE A 137 -0.58 -9.88 -0.34
N LEU A 138 0.75 -9.79 -0.32
CA LEU A 138 1.61 -10.97 -0.17
C LEU A 138 1.46 -11.61 1.21
N SER A 139 1.32 -10.82 2.27
CA SER A 139 1.05 -11.30 3.64
C SER A 139 -0.39 -11.79 3.83
N GLY A 140 -1.35 -11.34 3.01
CA GLY A 140 -2.78 -11.65 3.16
C GLY A 140 -3.51 -10.71 4.12
N ASP A 141 -2.92 -9.54 4.44
CA ASP A 141 -3.54 -8.51 5.26
C ASP A 141 -4.64 -7.77 4.50
N ILE A 142 -4.54 -7.72 3.16
CA ILE A 142 -5.57 -7.25 2.24
C ILE A 142 -5.77 -8.23 1.10
N ASP A 143 -6.97 -8.25 0.51
CA ASP A 143 -7.35 -9.14 -0.57
C ASP A 143 -7.22 -8.46 -1.94
N ILE A 144 -7.66 -7.21 -2.05
CA ILE A 144 -7.68 -6.42 -3.29
C ILE A 144 -7.06 -5.05 -3.02
N GLY A 145 -6.20 -4.60 -3.94
CA GLY A 145 -5.57 -3.29 -3.87
C GLY A 145 -5.81 -2.45 -5.12
N PHE A 146 -6.13 -1.16 -4.92
CA PHE A 146 -6.12 -0.15 -5.97
C PHE A 146 -4.83 0.66 -5.84
N ILE A 147 -3.93 0.50 -6.80
CA ILE A 147 -2.63 1.14 -6.80
C ILE A 147 -2.45 2.13 -7.95
N ARG A 148 -1.55 3.08 -7.76
CA ARG A 148 -1.08 3.98 -8.82
C ARG A 148 0.41 3.70 -9.06
N PRO A 149 0.78 3.07 -10.18
CA PRO A 149 2.17 2.86 -10.56
C PRO A 149 2.92 4.20 -10.74
N PRO A 150 4.28 4.16 -10.74
CA PRO A 150 5.11 2.98 -10.60
C PRO A 150 5.20 2.47 -9.16
N VAL A 151 5.44 1.18 -9.02
CA VAL A 151 5.78 0.50 -7.77
C VAL A 151 7.10 -0.26 -7.97
N HIS A 152 7.94 -0.32 -6.94
CA HIS A 152 9.29 -0.90 -7.05
C HIS A 152 9.36 -2.41 -6.75
N HIS A 153 8.28 -2.99 -6.25
CA HIS A 153 8.21 -4.41 -5.97
C HIS A 153 7.91 -5.24 -7.24
N THR A 154 8.50 -6.43 -7.32
CA THR A 154 8.15 -7.41 -8.35
C THR A 154 6.74 -7.93 -8.13
N LEU A 155 5.95 -8.02 -9.21
CA LEU A 155 4.56 -8.48 -9.17
C LEU A 155 4.41 -9.98 -9.51
N ASP A 156 5.46 -10.79 -9.40
CA ASP A 156 5.47 -12.19 -9.84
C ASP A 156 4.39 -13.05 -9.18
N LYS A 157 4.07 -12.76 -7.91
CA LYS A 157 3.05 -13.46 -7.11
C LYS A 157 1.71 -12.72 -7.03
N ILE A 158 1.55 -11.65 -7.79
CA ILE A 158 0.39 -10.76 -7.77
C ILE A 158 -0.20 -10.69 -9.18
N ASN A 159 -1.52 -10.81 -9.26
CA ASN A 159 -2.26 -10.45 -10.46
C ASN A 159 -2.40 -8.92 -10.52
N SER A 160 -2.32 -8.36 -11.72
CA SER A 160 -2.44 -6.92 -11.93
C SER A 160 -3.14 -6.63 -13.23
N ILE A 161 -4.17 -5.79 -13.19
CA ILE A 161 -4.89 -5.30 -14.36
C ILE A 161 -4.96 -3.78 -14.36
N SER A 162 -4.87 -3.17 -15.54
CA SER A 162 -5.13 -1.75 -15.72
C SER A 162 -6.65 -1.49 -15.66
N LEU A 163 -7.09 -0.53 -14.86
CA LEU A 163 -8.48 -0.12 -14.79
C LEU A 163 -8.73 1.09 -15.69
N TYR A 164 -7.98 2.17 -15.46
CA TYR A 164 -8.10 3.40 -16.24
C TYR A 164 -6.82 4.24 -16.17
N LYS A 165 -6.73 5.20 -17.09
CA LYS A 165 -5.74 6.27 -17.07
C LYS A 165 -6.44 7.62 -16.88
N ALA A 166 -5.82 8.52 -16.14
CA ALA A 166 -6.31 9.87 -15.91
C ALA A 166 -5.18 10.88 -16.10
N PRO A 167 -5.43 12.03 -16.75
CA PRO A 167 -4.44 13.08 -16.87
C PRO A 167 -4.09 13.65 -15.50
N LEU A 168 -2.85 14.07 -15.33
CA LEU A 168 -2.40 14.88 -14.21
C LEU A 168 -2.76 16.34 -14.46
N GLN A 169 -3.11 17.03 -13.40
CA GLN A 169 -3.44 18.45 -13.38
C GLN A 169 -2.69 19.15 -12.24
N VAL A 170 -2.58 20.46 -12.34
CA VAL A 170 -1.99 21.29 -11.28
C VAL A 170 -3.11 21.93 -10.48
N ALA A 171 -3.16 21.61 -9.18
CA ALA A 171 -4.05 22.31 -8.25
C ALA A 171 -3.38 23.61 -7.77
N VAL A 172 -4.08 24.71 -7.94
CA VAL A 172 -3.63 26.06 -7.56
C VAL A 172 -4.71 26.76 -6.74
N SER A 173 -4.31 27.72 -5.91
CA SER A 173 -5.28 28.56 -5.22
C SER A 173 -6.07 29.40 -6.22
N ALA A 174 -7.40 29.43 -6.10
CA ALA A 174 -8.25 30.26 -6.93
C ALA A 174 -8.03 31.78 -6.74
N SER A 175 -7.40 32.17 -5.61
CA SER A 175 -7.04 33.56 -5.33
C SER A 175 -5.64 33.97 -5.84
N ASP A 176 -4.87 33.03 -6.40
CA ASP A 176 -3.54 33.36 -6.94
C ASP A 176 -3.66 34.03 -8.30
N GLN A 177 -3.33 35.30 -8.34
CA GLN A 177 -3.44 36.15 -9.54
C GLN A 177 -2.61 35.66 -10.73
N ASN A 178 -1.52 34.91 -10.48
CA ASN A 178 -0.69 34.34 -11.54
C ASN A 178 -1.43 33.35 -12.41
N PHE A 179 -2.57 32.87 -11.94
CA PHE A 179 -3.36 31.83 -12.62
C PHE A 179 -4.78 32.27 -13.00
N ASN A 180 -5.19 33.53 -12.76
CA ASN A 180 -6.59 33.97 -12.92
C ASN A 180 -7.23 33.55 -14.25
N ASP A 181 -6.58 33.81 -15.37
CA ASP A 181 -7.13 33.54 -16.71
C ASP A 181 -6.56 32.24 -17.33
N LYS A 182 -5.85 31.44 -16.55
CA LYS A 182 -5.24 30.20 -17.06
C LYS A 182 -6.16 29.01 -16.86
N THR A 183 -6.30 28.23 -17.91
CA THR A 183 -6.95 26.90 -17.92
C THR A 183 -5.91 25.78 -18.03
N SER A 184 -4.68 26.12 -18.48
CA SER A 184 -3.56 25.17 -18.62
C SER A 184 -2.24 25.84 -18.30
N VAL A 185 -1.23 25.01 -18.03
CA VAL A 185 0.14 25.43 -17.74
C VAL A 185 1.14 24.43 -18.30
N TYR A 186 2.34 24.88 -18.64
CA TYR A 186 3.50 24.01 -18.83
C TYR A 186 4.21 23.78 -17.50
N ILE A 187 4.68 22.57 -17.26
CA ILE A 187 5.39 22.24 -16.01
C ILE A 187 6.62 23.11 -15.80
N ARG A 188 7.36 23.46 -16.86
CA ARG A 188 8.52 24.36 -16.80
C ARG A 188 8.21 25.74 -16.20
N ASP A 189 6.97 26.22 -16.33
CA ASP A 189 6.54 27.53 -15.83
C ASP A 189 6.33 27.52 -14.30
N LEU A 190 6.31 26.34 -13.68
CA LEU A 190 6.10 26.13 -12.25
C LEU A 190 7.41 26.01 -11.46
N LYS A 191 8.58 26.13 -12.10
CA LYS A 191 9.92 25.86 -11.50
C LYS A 191 10.21 26.69 -10.25
N ASP A 192 9.65 27.90 -10.18
CA ASP A 192 9.92 28.85 -9.07
C ASP A 192 8.88 28.77 -7.96
N LEU A 193 7.82 28.01 -8.15
CA LEU A 193 6.75 27.83 -7.18
C LEU A 193 7.07 26.78 -6.13
N ARG A 194 6.41 26.88 -4.98
CA ARG A 194 6.49 25.85 -3.93
C ARG A 194 5.48 24.76 -4.18
N PHE A 195 5.91 23.52 -4.03
CA PHE A 195 5.06 22.33 -4.14
C PHE A 195 4.72 21.80 -2.75
N VAL A 196 3.44 21.66 -2.47
CA VAL A 196 2.96 20.91 -1.31
C VAL A 196 3.19 19.43 -1.60
N SER A 197 3.97 18.77 -0.76
CA SER A 197 4.40 17.39 -0.94
C SER A 197 3.92 16.49 0.19
N THR A 198 4.09 15.17 0.04
CA THR A 198 3.92 14.21 1.13
C THR A 198 5.07 14.32 2.14
N PRO A 199 4.84 14.01 3.44
CA PRO A 199 5.87 14.05 4.49
C PRO A 199 7.09 13.19 4.18
N HIS A 200 6.87 12.05 3.54
CA HIS A 200 7.92 11.15 3.09
C HIS A 200 7.88 11.08 1.56
N SER A 201 9.04 11.24 0.92
CA SER A 201 9.16 11.02 -0.52
C SER A 201 8.94 9.54 -0.79
N GLU A 202 7.72 9.17 -1.15
CA GLU A 202 7.42 7.82 -1.63
C GLU A 202 8.22 7.59 -2.91
N ARG A 203 8.89 6.47 -2.98
CA ARG A 203 9.69 6.08 -4.16
C ARG A 203 8.81 5.70 -5.35
N GLY A 204 7.49 5.67 -5.17
CA GLY A 204 6.51 5.26 -6.18
C GLY A 204 5.24 6.11 -6.18
N GLY A 205 4.26 5.69 -6.97
CA GLY A 205 2.93 6.29 -7.06
C GLY A 205 2.91 7.73 -7.54
N LEU A 206 1.88 8.48 -7.15
CA LEU A 206 1.67 9.85 -7.61
C LEU A 206 2.80 10.82 -7.25
N SER A 207 3.43 10.66 -6.09
CA SER A 207 4.54 11.53 -5.67
C SER A 207 5.76 11.36 -6.59
N TYR A 208 6.04 10.13 -7.02
CA TYR A 208 7.09 9.86 -8.00
C TYR A 208 6.73 10.45 -9.36
N LEU A 209 5.49 10.24 -9.85
CA LEU A 209 5.04 10.78 -11.13
C LEU A 209 5.17 12.31 -11.17
N ALA A 210 4.68 13.00 -10.12
CA ALA A 210 4.78 14.44 -10.02
C ALA A 210 6.23 14.94 -9.98
N SER A 211 7.10 14.25 -9.24
CA SER A 211 8.53 14.61 -9.16
C SER A 211 9.24 14.36 -10.48
N ASN A 212 8.96 13.22 -11.12
CA ASN A 212 9.56 12.86 -12.40
C ASN A 212 9.13 13.80 -13.52
N LEU A 213 7.87 14.24 -13.53
CA LEU A 213 7.37 15.23 -14.48
C LEU A 213 8.12 16.58 -14.36
N CYS A 214 8.41 17.04 -13.14
CA CYS A 214 9.23 18.21 -12.93
C CYS A 214 10.69 18.00 -13.35
N LEU A 215 11.27 16.84 -13.02
CA LEU A 215 12.64 16.48 -13.37
C LEU A 215 12.83 16.42 -14.89
N SER A 216 11.88 15.83 -15.63
CA SER A 216 11.89 15.77 -17.10
C SER A 216 11.83 17.18 -17.73
N ASN A 217 11.30 18.16 -17.00
CA ASN A 217 11.27 19.56 -17.39
C ASN A 217 12.45 20.37 -16.83
N GLY A 218 13.50 19.70 -16.34
CA GLY A 218 14.77 20.30 -15.97
C GLY A 218 14.86 20.95 -14.58
N PHE A 219 13.93 20.62 -13.66
CA PHE A 219 14.00 21.16 -12.30
C PHE A 219 13.51 20.19 -11.23
N PHE A 220 13.96 20.41 -9.97
CA PHE A 220 13.45 19.75 -8.79
C PHE A 220 12.38 20.60 -8.10
N GLN A 221 11.33 19.95 -7.60
CA GLN A 221 10.28 20.64 -6.84
C GLN A 221 10.84 21.40 -5.64
N LYS A 222 10.57 22.69 -5.53
CA LYS A 222 10.79 23.48 -4.31
C LYS A 222 9.72 23.09 -3.29
N LYS A 223 10.08 22.32 -2.26
CA LYS A 223 9.10 21.83 -1.27
C LYS A 223 8.56 22.98 -0.41
N SER A 224 7.25 22.96 -0.16
CA SER A 224 6.61 23.78 0.86
C SER A 224 7.15 23.42 2.25
N ARG A 225 7.04 24.37 3.21
CA ARG A 225 7.43 24.14 4.62
C ARG A 225 6.49 23.16 5.33
N ILE A 226 5.25 23.04 4.84
CA ILE A 226 4.23 22.13 5.37
C ILE A 226 3.98 21.05 4.33
N SER A 227 3.95 19.81 4.79
CA SER A 227 3.65 18.64 3.97
C SER A 227 2.45 17.90 4.54
N SER A 228 1.67 17.26 3.70
CA SER A 228 0.49 16.49 4.10
C SER A 228 0.15 15.38 3.11
N ARG A 229 -0.78 14.50 3.48
CA ARG A 229 -1.32 13.49 2.57
C ARG A 229 -2.26 14.14 1.54
N LYS A 230 -2.55 13.43 0.43
CA LYS A 230 -3.09 13.98 -0.80
C LYS A 230 -4.35 14.88 -0.65
N VAL A 231 -5.36 14.44 0.08
CA VAL A 231 -6.58 15.26 0.26
C VAL A 231 -6.26 16.56 1.00
N SER A 232 -5.57 16.50 2.14
CA SER A 232 -5.17 17.69 2.90
C SER A 232 -4.17 18.60 2.17
N GLN A 233 -3.54 18.13 1.07
CA GLN A 233 -2.73 19.00 0.22
C GLN A 233 -3.59 20.07 -0.47
N LEU A 234 -4.84 19.75 -0.84
CA LEU A 234 -5.76 20.71 -1.43
C LEU A 234 -6.10 21.85 -0.45
N ASP A 235 -6.23 21.53 0.85
CA ASP A 235 -6.47 22.55 1.88
C ASP A 235 -5.26 23.49 2.02
N LEU A 236 -4.05 22.93 1.94
CA LEU A 236 -2.83 23.73 1.95
C LEU A 236 -2.72 24.63 0.70
N VAL A 237 -3.10 24.11 -0.47
CA VAL A 237 -3.16 24.89 -1.72
C VAL A 237 -4.22 26.01 -1.60
N ALA A 238 -5.41 25.70 -1.08
CA ALA A 238 -6.47 26.69 -0.84
C ALA A 238 -6.02 27.88 0.01
N ASN A 239 -5.07 27.64 0.94
CA ASN A 239 -4.52 28.64 1.85
C ASN A 239 -3.17 29.22 1.39
N GLY A 240 -2.77 29.02 0.14
CA GLY A 240 -1.60 29.65 -0.48
C GLY A 240 -0.24 29.09 -0.06
N PHE A 241 -0.17 27.88 0.51
CA PHE A 241 1.09 27.23 0.89
C PHE A 241 1.90 26.70 -0.30
N GLY A 242 1.34 26.74 -1.51
CA GLY A 242 1.96 26.30 -2.75
C GLY A 242 0.96 25.65 -3.69
N ILE A 243 1.47 24.89 -4.64
CA ILE A 243 0.70 24.12 -5.63
C ILE A 243 0.90 22.64 -5.41
N CYS A 244 0.06 21.78 -5.99
CA CYS A 244 0.34 20.35 -6.06
C CYS A 244 -0.13 19.74 -7.39
N ILE A 245 0.47 18.61 -7.77
CA ILE A 245 0.08 17.85 -8.96
C ILE A 245 -0.80 16.69 -8.48
N VAL A 246 -2.00 16.61 -9.05
CA VAL A 246 -3.04 15.63 -8.71
C VAL A 246 -3.67 15.07 -9.99
N PRO A 247 -4.23 13.85 -9.95
CA PRO A 247 -5.05 13.35 -11.06
C PRO A 247 -6.35 14.14 -11.22
N GLU A 248 -6.90 14.16 -12.43
CA GLU A 248 -8.16 14.84 -12.76
C GLU A 248 -9.33 14.41 -11.85
N GLU A 249 -9.36 13.18 -11.38
CA GLU A 249 -10.41 12.66 -10.49
C GLU A 249 -10.52 13.45 -9.16
N PHE A 250 -9.49 14.23 -8.79
CA PHE A 250 -9.55 15.14 -7.64
C PHE A 250 -10.52 16.30 -7.84
N SER A 251 -10.98 16.55 -9.08
CA SER A 251 -12.04 17.52 -9.38
C SER A 251 -13.32 17.27 -8.57
N THR A 252 -13.59 16.02 -8.19
CA THR A 252 -14.78 15.63 -7.42
C THR A 252 -14.72 16.04 -5.94
N ILE A 253 -13.56 16.40 -5.43
CA ILE A 253 -13.31 16.72 -4.01
C ILE A 253 -12.62 18.07 -3.81
N LEU A 254 -12.66 18.94 -4.82
CA LEU A 254 -11.98 20.24 -4.74
C LEU A 254 -12.64 21.15 -3.69
N PRO A 255 -11.85 21.78 -2.81
CA PRO A 255 -12.31 22.91 -2.03
C PRO A 255 -12.67 24.11 -2.95
N ASP A 256 -13.64 24.93 -2.57
CA ASP A 256 -14.10 26.10 -3.34
C ASP A 256 -12.98 27.07 -3.75
N LYS A 257 -11.90 27.12 -2.94
CA LYS A 257 -10.75 28.02 -3.16
C LYS A 257 -9.62 27.38 -3.97
N VAL A 258 -9.86 26.23 -4.59
CA VAL A 258 -8.87 25.54 -5.44
C VAL A 258 -9.42 25.35 -6.83
N LYS A 259 -8.59 25.57 -7.83
CA LYS A 259 -8.87 25.21 -9.21
C LYS A 259 -7.80 24.30 -9.78
N LEU A 260 -8.19 23.49 -10.75
CA LEU A 260 -7.31 22.61 -11.50
C LEU A 260 -6.96 23.27 -12.83
N LEU A 261 -5.70 23.17 -13.21
CA LEU A 261 -5.17 23.58 -14.50
C LEU A 261 -4.64 22.37 -15.24
N SER A 262 -5.00 22.23 -16.50
CA SER A 262 -4.49 21.17 -17.35
C SER A 262 -2.98 21.32 -17.58
N ILE A 263 -2.25 20.22 -17.64
CA ILE A 263 -0.84 20.21 -17.98
C ILE A 263 -0.71 20.07 -19.49
N SER A 264 -0.05 21.06 -20.13
CA SER A 264 0.14 21.10 -21.58
C SER A 264 1.31 20.23 -22.07
N ASP A 265 2.10 19.69 -21.16
CA ASP A 265 3.20 18.77 -21.48
C ASP A 265 2.66 17.38 -21.89
N GLU A 266 3.39 16.69 -22.76
CA GLU A 266 3.14 15.30 -23.08
C GLU A 266 3.47 14.38 -21.88
N ASN A 267 2.96 13.14 -21.91
CA ASN A 267 3.20 12.12 -20.87
C ASN A 267 2.76 12.50 -19.44
N ASN A 268 1.70 13.31 -19.35
CA ASN A 268 1.10 13.72 -18.08
C ASN A 268 0.03 12.75 -17.56
N GLN A 269 0.03 11.51 -18.01
CA GLN A 269 -0.95 10.49 -17.63
C GLN A 269 -0.52 9.73 -16.38
N SER A 270 -1.50 9.37 -15.58
CA SER A 270 -1.35 8.44 -14.48
C SER A 270 -2.31 7.27 -14.62
N GLU A 271 -1.86 6.07 -14.29
CA GLU A 271 -2.62 4.84 -14.41
C GLU A 271 -3.10 4.38 -13.03
N VAL A 272 -4.30 3.80 -12.96
CA VAL A 272 -4.78 3.06 -11.80
C VAL A 272 -4.86 1.58 -12.16
N LYS A 273 -4.29 0.74 -11.30
CA LYS A 273 -4.32 -0.72 -11.43
C LYS A 273 -5.02 -1.35 -10.25
N LEU A 274 -5.73 -2.43 -10.52
CA LEU A 274 -6.21 -3.37 -9.53
C LEU A 274 -5.17 -4.47 -9.36
N ILE A 275 -4.92 -4.86 -8.11
CA ILE A 275 -3.98 -5.93 -7.76
C ILE A 275 -4.60 -6.87 -6.73
N TRP A 276 -4.27 -8.17 -6.84
CA TRP A 276 -4.63 -9.21 -5.88
C TRP A 276 -3.65 -10.37 -5.94
N LYS A 277 -3.62 -11.21 -4.92
CA LYS A 277 -2.69 -12.34 -4.84
C LYS A 277 -3.04 -13.43 -5.87
N LYS A 278 -2.02 -14.03 -6.49
CA LYS A 278 -2.18 -15.22 -7.33
C LYS A 278 -2.46 -16.45 -6.44
N VAL A 279 -3.71 -16.66 -6.08
CA VAL A 279 -4.20 -17.81 -5.30
C VAL A 279 -5.51 -18.30 -5.90
N ASN A 280 -5.85 -19.57 -5.67
CA ASN A 280 -7.15 -20.13 -6.09
C ASN A 280 -8.27 -19.69 -5.14
N ASP A 281 -8.59 -18.41 -5.16
CA ASP A 281 -9.69 -17.81 -4.42
C ASP A 281 -10.73 -17.29 -5.41
N SER A 282 -11.74 -18.09 -5.67
CA SER A 282 -12.78 -17.79 -6.67
C SER A 282 -13.57 -16.52 -6.37
N VAL A 283 -13.74 -16.16 -5.10
CA VAL A 283 -14.46 -14.93 -4.72
C VAL A 283 -13.64 -13.70 -5.11
N ILE A 284 -12.36 -13.69 -4.75
CA ILE A 284 -11.46 -12.57 -5.08
C ILE A 284 -11.27 -12.44 -6.60
N GLU A 285 -11.07 -13.56 -7.30
CA GLU A 285 -10.96 -13.57 -8.78
C GLU A 285 -12.23 -13.02 -9.45
N ASN A 286 -13.41 -13.43 -8.97
CA ASN A 286 -14.69 -12.95 -9.49
C ASN A 286 -14.89 -11.45 -9.18
N CYS A 287 -14.59 -11.00 -7.95
CA CYS A 287 -14.61 -9.57 -7.61
C CYS A 287 -13.70 -8.76 -8.52
N ALA A 288 -12.47 -9.19 -8.72
CA ALA A 288 -11.50 -8.52 -9.58
C ALA A 288 -11.99 -8.43 -11.04
N LYS A 289 -12.58 -9.51 -11.56
CA LYS A 289 -13.17 -9.55 -12.90
C LYS A 289 -14.37 -8.61 -13.02
N THR A 290 -15.29 -8.62 -12.07
CA THR A 290 -16.46 -7.72 -12.07
C THR A 290 -16.02 -6.26 -12.03
N ILE A 291 -15.03 -5.91 -11.18
CA ILE A 291 -14.44 -4.56 -11.18
C ILE A 291 -13.85 -4.23 -12.56
N GLN A 292 -13.08 -5.14 -13.16
CA GLN A 292 -12.49 -4.92 -14.48
C GLN A 292 -13.55 -4.67 -15.55
N ASP A 293 -14.59 -5.48 -15.59
CA ASP A 293 -15.64 -5.40 -16.60
C ASP A 293 -16.45 -4.10 -16.44
N PHE A 294 -16.66 -3.64 -15.22
CA PHE A 294 -17.28 -2.34 -14.94
C PHE A 294 -16.50 -1.18 -15.57
N TYR A 295 -15.16 -1.20 -15.50
CA TYR A 295 -14.34 -0.15 -16.12
C TYR A 295 -14.18 -0.28 -17.63
N LYS A 296 -14.41 -1.47 -18.23
CA LYS A 296 -14.40 -1.66 -19.69
C LYS A 296 -15.65 -1.11 -20.40
N LEU A 297 -16.77 -1.04 -19.67
CA LEU A 297 -18.04 -0.55 -20.25
C LEU A 297 -18.05 0.97 -20.49
N ASP A 298 -17.03 1.69 -20.04
CA ASP A 298 -16.92 3.14 -20.10
C ASP A 298 -15.91 3.68 -21.11
N PHE A 299 -15.25 2.81 -21.82
CA PHE A 299 -14.32 3.11 -22.91
C PHE A 299 -14.70 2.33 -24.17
#